data_db924967cf5c62368bf50f5ed771cf97
#
_entry.id   db924967cf5c62368bf50f5ed771cf97
#
_cell.length_a   1.000
_cell.length_b   1.000
_cell.length_c   1.000
_cell.angle_alpha   90.00
_cell.angle_beta   90.00
_cell.angle_gamma   90.00
#
_symmetry.space_group_name_H-M   'P 1'
#
loop_
_entity.id
_entity.type
_entity.pdbx_description
1 polymer ?
#
loop_
_entity_poly.entity_id
_entity_poly.type
_entity_poly.pdbx_seq_one_letter_code
_entity_poly.pdbx_strand_id
1 'polypeptide(L)'
;MRDKYDIIVVGGGPAGSTAAKWAAMSGAAVALFERDREIGIPVRCAEATAMDDLKKYVEVDETWFASIIDCVRFISPSGIPVEVHLPIKGVVLNRRIFDNDLAIQAASEGAEIFTKAYVHDVEFNPGDYVKVRVRHIGEGRIVKARIIIAADGIESRIARFAGIRTQAALQDVESCVQILAGNIQLPPNRIDIYVSERWAPGGYAWVFPKSSRSANIGLGVIGNKIKTESPLQLLNKFLKEIYPDVVPVATIAGGVPVARSLKTIARDGLLIVGDAARQANPVSGGGILAALRSGKLAGEIAGQAIHKNDPTISTLKEYQLAWDKTVGKEYRRFYRIKEWMQTLPDEYYDEMANWLMNLKPDEVTLTKIFKLAVKNKPSLLLDVIKVFAGY
;
A
#
# COMPACT_ATOMS: atom_id res chain seq x y z
N MET A 1 -22.67 2.72 19.61
CA MET A 1 -22.42 1.41 18.97
C MET A 1 -23.67 0.58 19.09
N ARG A 2 -24.26 0.18 17.96
CA ARG A 2 -25.44 -0.69 17.89
C ARG A 2 -25.01 -2.16 18.07
N ASP A 3 -25.95 -3.03 18.42
CA ASP A 3 -25.69 -4.47 18.51
C ASP A 3 -25.67 -5.16 17.14
N LYS A 4 -26.14 -4.45 16.09
CA LYS A 4 -26.30 -5.00 14.74
C LYS A 4 -26.11 -3.94 13.66
N TYR A 5 -25.36 -4.30 12.63
CA TYR A 5 -25.15 -3.53 11.41
C TYR A 5 -25.38 -4.40 10.17
N ASP A 6 -25.54 -3.79 9.02
CA ASP A 6 -25.49 -4.51 7.75
C ASP A 6 -24.06 -4.87 7.37
N ILE A 7 -23.15 -3.92 7.55
CA ILE A 7 -21.72 -4.06 7.18
C ILE A 7 -20.85 -3.56 8.34
N ILE A 8 -19.85 -4.34 8.72
CA ILE A 8 -18.77 -3.90 9.60
C ILE A 8 -17.48 -3.88 8.81
N VAL A 9 -16.79 -2.74 8.83
CA VAL A 9 -15.44 -2.56 8.27
C VAL A 9 -14.45 -2.62 9.43
N VAL A 10 -13.38 -3.40 9.29
CA VAL A 10 -12.35 -3.55 10.32
C VAL A 10 -11.02 -2.97 9.80
N GLY A 11 -10.61 -1.85 10.40
CA GLY A 11 -9.45 -1.06 10.04
C GLY A 11 -9.81 0.25 9.35
N GLY A 12 -9.32 1.39 9.88
CA GLY A 12 -9.62 2.77 9.44
C GLY A 12 -8.58 3.37 8.48
N GLY A 13 -7.72 2.54 7.87
CA GLY A 13 -6.81 3.02 6.82
C GLY A 13 -7.52 3.35 5.50
N PRO A 14 -6.78 3.76 4.44
CA PRO A 14 -7.39 4.19 3.17
C PRO A 14 -8.40 3.21 2.58
N ALA A 15 -8.11 1.90 2.64
CA ALA A 15 -9.01 0.88 2.11
C ALA A 15 -10.31 0.79 2.92
N GLY A 16 -10.21 0.79 4.25
CA GLY A 16 -11.39 0.65 5.12
C GLY A 16 -12.27 1.89 5.15
N SER A 17 -11.68 3.08 5.29
CA SER A 17 -12.44 4.33 5.26
C SER A 17 -13.16 4.52 3.92
N THR A 18 -12.49 4.21 2.80
CA THR A 18 -13.13 4.25 1.48
C THR A 18 -14.24 3.20 1.37
N ALA A 19 -14.02 1.97 1.85
CA ALA A 19 -15.05 0.93 1.83
C ALA A 19 -16.27 1.31 2.68
N ALA A 20 -16.06 1.91 3.86
CA ALA A 20 -17.14 2.40 4.71
C ALA A 20 -17.95 3.51 4.04
N LYS A 21 -17.29 4.48 3.39
CA LYS A 21 -17.94 5.54 2.61
C LYS A 21 -18.88 4.95 1.55
N TRP A 22 -18.33 4.13 0.66
CA TRP A 22 -19.11 3.60 -0.47
C TRP A 22 -20.19 2.60 -0.05
N ALA A 23 -19.99 1.88 1.06
CA ALA A 23 -21.03 1.05 1.65
C ALA A 23 -22.16 1.90 2.25
N ALA A 24 -21.84 2.98 2.98
CA ALA A 24 -22.84 3.86 3.59
C ALA A 24 -23.66 4.62 2.54
N MET A 25 -23.04 5.07 1.44
CA MET A 25 -23.73 5.70 0.30
C MET A 25 -24.83 4.80 -0.29
N SER A 26 -24.76 3.48 -0.12
CA SER A 26 -25.84 2.57 -0.52
C SER A 26 -27.03 2.56 0.44
N GLY A 27 -26.99 3.29 1.55
CA GLY A 27 -28.02 3.28 2.59
C GLY A 27 -27.90 2.13 3.59
N ALA A 28 -26.84 1.32 3.53
CA ALA A 28 -26.57 0.27 4.50
C ALA A 28 -26.19 0.85 5.89
N ALA A 29 -26.57 0.18 6.97
CA ALA A 29 -26.08 0.50 8.31
C ALA A 29 -24.63 0.01 8.45
N VAL A 30 -23.66 0.94 8.45
CA VAL A 30 -22.22 0.65 8.44
C VAL A 30 -21.55 1.07 9.75
N ALA A 31 -20.72 0.19 10.33
CA ALA A 31 -19.76 0.55 11.37
C ALA A 31 -18.32 0.33 10.87
N LEU A 32 -17.43 1.26 11.20
CA LEU A 32 -16.00 1.10 11.02
C LEU A 32 -15.32 1.02 12.40
N PHE A 33 -14.55 -0.05 12.62
CA PHE A 33 -13.78 -0.27 13.85
C PHE A 33 -12.30 -0.10 13.59
N GLU A 34 -11.69 0.90 14.27
CA GLU A 34 -10.26 1.14 14.25
C GLU A 34 -9.66 0.90 15.64
N ARG A 35 -8.58 0.10 15.71
CA ARG A 35 -7.94 -0.25 16.98
C ARG A 35 -7.18 0.91 17.62
N ASP A 36 -6.57 1.76 16.80
CA ASP A 36 -5.77 2.87 17.26
C ASP A 36 -6.68 4.00 17.79
N ARG A 37 -6.10 4.94 18.53
CA ARG A 37 -6.86 6.04 19.15
C ARG A 37 -7.31 7.09 18.15
N GLU A 38 -6.61 7.19 17.03
CA GLU A 38 -6.88 8.14 15.94
C GLU A 38 -6.63 7.44 14.60
N ILE A 39 -7.46 7.71 13.60
CA ILE A 39 -7.23 7.25 12.24
C ILE A 39 -6.06 8.06 11.64
N GLY A 40 -5.16 7.37 10.92
CA GLY A 40 -3.95 7.98 10.36
C GLY A 40 -2.76 8.05 11.31
N ILE A 41 -2.82 7.49 12.52
CA ILE A 41 -1.73 7.41 13.48
C ILE A 41 -1.62 6.00 14.06
N PRO A 42 -0.42 5.39 14.03
CA PRO A 42 0.85 5.86 13.42
C PRO A 42 0.86 5.77 11.89
N VAL A 43 1.54 6.71 11.24
CA VAL A 43 1.71 6.71 9.78
C VAL A 43 2.78 5.69 9.36
N ARG A 44 2.37 4.50 8.93
CA ARG A 44 3.28 3.44 8.46
C ARG A 44 3.40 3.46 6.93
N CYS A 45 3.92 4.56 6.37
CA CYS A 45 3.98 4.78 4.93
C CYS A 45 5.01 5.85 4.58
N ALA A 46 5.64 5.75 3.42
CA ALA A 46 6.47 6.83 2.85
C ALA A 46 5.63 7.99 2.26
N GLU A 47 4.31 7.77 2.06
CA GLU A 47 3.28 8.78 1.78
C GLU A 47 3.22 9.28 0.32
N ALA A 48 4.05 8.76 -0.60
CA ALA A 48 3.99 9.16 -2.00
C ALA A 48 2.92 8.40 -2.80
N THR A 49 2.22 9.12 -3.70
CA THR A 49 1.22 8.56 -4.63
C THR A 49 1.05 9.44 -5.87
N ALA A 50 0.34 8.93 -6.91
CA ALA A 50 -0.01 9.73 -8.08
C ALA A 50 -1.21 10.65 -7.75
N MET A 51 -1.07 11.94 -8.02
CA MET A 51 -2.04 12.97 -7.62
C MET A 51 -3.36 12.86 -8.40
N ASP A 52 -3.30 12.75 -9.73
CA ASP A 52 -4.51 12.77 -10.56
C ASP A 52 -5.38 11.52 -10.38
N ASP A 53 -4.77 10.41 -9.97
CA ASP A 53 -5.51 9.18 -9.72
C ASP A 53 -6.32 9.22 -8.42
N LEU A 54 -5.97 10.07 -7.47
CA LEU A 54 -6.75 10.27 -6.24
C LEU A 54 -8.18 10.73 -6.55
N LYS A 55 -8.36 11.65 -7.49
CA LYS A 55 -9.65 12.21 -7.91
C LYS A 55 -10.68 11.17 -8.37
N LYS A 56 -10.21 9.97 -8.75
CA LYS A 56 -11.08 8.87 -9.17
C LYS A 56 -11.83 8.21 -8.01
N TYR A 57 -11.37 8.41 -6.79
CA TYR A 57 -11.84 7.69 -5.60
C TYR A 57 -12.33 8.60 -4.49
N VAL A 58 -11.78 9.80 -4.40
CA VAL A 58 -12.01 10.73 -3.29
C VAL A 58 -12.14 12.16 -3.80
N GLU A 59 -12.85 12.99 -3.06
CA GLU A 59 -12.80 14.45 -3.21
C GLU A 59 -11.46 14.90 -2.65
N VAL A 60 -10.63 15.48 -3.52
CA VAL A 60 -9.26 15.85 -3.17
C VAL A 60 -9.24 17.18 -2.43
N ASP A 61 -8.60 17.21 -1.26
CA ASP A 61 -8.29 18.43 -0.52
C ASP A 61 -6.78 18.68 -0.56
N GLU A 62 -6.38 19.89 -0.96
CA GLU A 62 -4.97 20.27 -1.07
C GLU A 62 -4.25 20.32 0.28
N THR A 63 -4.97 20.39 1.40
CA THR A 63 -4.41 20.29 2.77
C THR A 63 -3.72 18.94 3.02
N TRP A 64 -4.04 17.92 2.23
CA TRP A 64 -3.35 16.63 2.30
C TRP A 64 -1.94 16.67 1.73
N PHE A 65 -1.61 17.68 0.89
CA PHE A 65 -0.37 17.70 0.12
C PHE A 65 0.76 18.34 0.92
N ALA A 66 1.76 17.52 1.24
CA ALA A 66 3.00 18.02 1.83
C ALA A 66 3.95 18.54 0.75
N SER A 67 4.03 17.86 -0.40
CA SER A 67 4.84 18.25 -1.55
C SER A 67 4.23 17.72 -2.84
N ILE A 68 4.31 18.52 -3.93
CA ILE A 68 3.92 18.10 -5.28
C ILE A 68 5.18 17.70 -6.03
N ILE A 69 5.18 16.52 -6.64
CA ILE A 69 6.34 15.88 -7.25
C ILE A 69 6.16 15.84 -8.77
N ASP A 70 7.15 16.33 -9.49
CA ASP A 70 7.25 16.25 -10.96
C ASP A 70 8.53 15.54 -11.44
N CYS A 71 9.44 15.21 -10.51
CA CYS A 71 10.68 14.53 -10.81
C CYS A 71 10.94 13.36 -9.83
N VAL A 72 11.42 12.25 -10.37
CA VAL A 72 11.99 11.13 -9.61
C VAL A 72 13.45 11.00 -9.98
N ARG A 73 14.33 11.02 -8.98
CA ARG A 73 15.74 10.74 -9.16
C ARG A 73 16.08 9.35 -8.63
N PHE A 74 16.49 8.48 -9.52
CA PHE A 74 17.06 7.18 -9.15
C PHE A 74 18.57 7.32 -8.98
N ILE A 75 19.09 6.76 -7.90
CA ILE A 75 20.53 6.73 -7.62
C ILE A 75 20.96 5.26 -7.64
N SER A 76 21.92 4.95 -8.52
CA SER A 76 22.47 3.61 -8.68
C SER A 76 23.40 3.23 -7.52
N PRO A 77 23.84 1.96 -7.40
CA PRO A 77 24.76 1.51 -6.36
C PRO A 77 26.06 2.30 -6.26
N SER A 78 26.64 2.72 -7.41
CA SER A 78 27.85 3.57 -7.46
C SER A 78 27.57 5.07 -7.31
N GLY A 79 26.29 5.46 -7.09
CA GLY A 79 25.90 6.85 -6.88
C GLY A 79 25.57 7.64 -8.16
N ILE A 80 25.39 6.98 -9.32
CA ILE A 80 25.04 7.63 -10.57
C ILE A 80 23.56 8.05 -10.53
N PRO A 81 23.25 9.37 -10.64
CA PRO A 81 21.86 9.84 -10.60
C PRO A 81 21.22 9.77 -12.00
N VAL A 82 19.99 9.30 -12.06
CA VAL A 82 19.13 9.34 -13.26
C VAL A 82 17.82 10.05 -12.91
N GLU A 83 17.57 11.19 -13.52
CA GLU A 83 16.33 11.95 -13.29
C GLU A 83 15.29 11.59 -14.35
N VAL A 84 14.07 11.38 -13.88
CA VAL A 84 12.89 11.08 -14.70
C VAL A 84 11.82 12.11 -14.39
N HIS A 85 11.48 12.93 -15.39
CA HIS A 85 10.35 13.83 -15.26
C HIS A 85 9.04 13.08 -15.43
N LEU A 86 8.13 13.30 -14.49
CA LEU A 86 6.85 12.59 -14.47
C LEU A 86 5.86 13.26 -15.44
N PRO A 87 5.23 12.50 -16.35
CA PRO A 87 4.16 13.03 -17.20
C PRO A 87 2.89 13.36 -16.41
N ILE A 88 2.72 12.74 -15.26
CA ILE A 88 1.63 12.94 -14.30
C ILE A 88 2.25 13.29 -12.96
N LYS A 89 1.79 14.37 -12.34
CA LYS A 89 2.31 14.78 -11.04
C LYS A 89 2.06 13.75 -9.96
N GLY A 90 3.10 13.50 -9.18
CA GLY A 90 3.01 12.80 -7.91
C GLY A 90 2.74 13.75 -6.75
N VAL A 91 2.44 13.21 -5.60
CA VAL A 91 2.28 13.95 -4.34
C VAL A 91 2.84 13.13 -3.19
N VAL A 92 3.52 13.82 -2.26
CA VAL A 92 3.77 13.27 -0.93
C VAL A 92 2.66 13.80 -0.03
N LEU A 93 1.89 12.88 0.53
CA LEU A 93 0.74 13.20 1.36
C LEU A 93 1.15 13.50 2.81
N ASN A 94 0.27 14.17 3.52
CA ASN A 94 0.20 14.15 4.97
C ASN A 94 -0.87 13.11 5.38
N ARG A 95 -0.45 11.86 5.52
CA ARG A 95 -1.34 10.72 5.78
C ARG A 95 -2.16 10.86 7.06
N ARG A 96 -1.65 11.59 8.04
CA ARG A 96 -2.43 11.89 9.24
C ARG A 96 -3.70 12.66 8.92
N ILE A 97 -3.60 13.68 8.06
CA ILE A 97 -4.75 14.48 7.64
C ILE A 97 -5.59 13.68 6.63
N PHE A 98 -4.93 13.11 5.62
CA PHE A 98 -5.58 12.36 4.55
C PHE A 98 -6.44 11.20 5.07
N ASP A 99 -5.88 10.31 5.90
CA ASP A 99 -6.62 9.16 6.41
C ASP A 99 -7.77 9.55 7.32
N ASN A 100 -7.57 10.60 8.13
CA ASN A 100 -8.61 11.14 9.00
C ASN A 100 -9.75 11.70 8.17
N ASP A 101 -9.45 12.46 7.13
CA ASP A 101 -10.46 13.05 6.25
C ASP A 101 -11.25 11.99 5.46
N LEU A 102 -10.59 10.90 5.01
CA LEU A 102 -11.31 9.77 4.44
C LEU A 102 -12.35 9.18 5.39
N ALA A 103 -12.04 9.11 6.68
CA ALA A 103 -12.98 8.63 7.69
C ALA A 103 -14.10 9.66 7.95
N ILE A 104 -13.80 10.96 7.93
CA ILE A 104 -14.80 12.03 8.00
C ILE A 104 -15.76 11.93 6.80
N GLN A 105 -15.24 11.75 5.58
CA GLN A 105 -16.08 11.55 4.41
C GLN A 105 -16.99 10.32 4.57
N ALA A 106 -16.47 9.21 5.13
CA ALA A 106 -17.30 8.03 5.41
C ALA A 106 -18.39 8.31 6.46
N ALA A 107 -18.07 9.07 7.51
CA ALA A 107 -19.04 9.47 8.53
C ALA A 107 -20.10 10.41 7.96
N SER A 108 -19.74 11.31 7.06
CA SER A 108 -20.70 12.22 6.38
C SER A 108 -21.71 11.46 5.52
N GLU A 109 -21.35 10.28 5.02
CA GLU A 109 -22.26 9.38 4.29
C GLU A 109 -23.06 8.45 5.23
N GLY A 110 -22.89 8.57 6.56
CA GLY A 110 -23.67 7.84 7.55
C GLY A 110 -22.98 6.62 8.15
N ALA A 111 -21.69 6.37 7.88
CA ALA A 111 -20.94 5.34 8.59
C ALA A 111 -20.65 5.75 10.04
N GLU A 112 -20.88 4.85 11.00
CA GLU A 112 -20.49 5.05 12.40
C GLU A 112 -19.03 4.66 12.60
N ILE A 113 -18.18 5.63 12.98
CA ILE A 113 -16.73 5.43 13.16
C ILE A 113 -16.42 5.24 14.66
N PHE A 114 -15.71 4.15 14.97
CA PHE A 114 -15.30 3.84 16.34
C PHE A 114 -13.78 3.64 16.38
N THR A 115 -13.06 4.58 16.99
CA THR A 115 -11.64 4.42 17.33
C THR A 115 -11.49 3.71 18.69
N LYS A 116 -10.29 3.23 19.04
CA LYS A 116 -10.05 2.36 20.21
C LYS A 116 -10.98 1.14 20.24
N ALA A 117 -11.38 0.67 19.06
CA ALA A 117 -12.27 -0.45 18.83
C ALA A 117 -11.50 -1.63 18.21
N TYR A 118 -10.89 -2.43 19.07
CA TYR A 118 -10.07 -3.56 18.66
C TYR A 118 -10.90 -4.82 18.45
N VAL A 119 -11.08 -5.22 17.19
CA VAL A 119 -11.68 -6.52 16.85
C VAL A 119 -10.66 -7.61 17.10
N HIS A 120 -10.97 -8.49 18.06
CA HIS A 120 -10.04 -9.54 18.47
C HIS A 120 -10.49 -10.95 18.08
N ASP A 121 -11.76 -11.11 17.68
CA ASP A 121 -12.31 -12.38 17.20
C ASP A 121 -13.52 -12.16 16.29
N VAL A 122 -13.69 -13.05 15.29
CA VAL A 122 -14.81 -13.03 14.35
C VAL A 122 -15.27 -14.46 14.08
N GLU A 123 -16.56 -14.71 14.30
CA GLU A 123 -17.19 -16.00 14.08
C GLU A 123 -18.10 -15.94 12.85
N PHE A 124 -17.72 -16.65 11.80
CA PHE A 124 -18.46 -16.75 10.54
C PHE A 124 -19.38 -17.98 10.57
N ASN A 125 -20.69 -17.77 10.67
CA ASN A 125 -21.69 -18.82 10.66
C ASN A 125 -22.45 -18.82 9.33
N PRO A 126 -22.39 -19.90 8.52
CA PRO A 126 -23.15 -19.97 7.27
C PRO A 126 -24.66 -19.78 7.53
N GLY A 127 -25.28 -18.87 6.77
CA GLY A 127 -26.72 -18.62 6.84
C GLY A 127 -27.19 -17.74 8.02
N ASP A 128 -26.28 -17.25 8.87
CA ASP A 128 -26.57 -16.35 9.99
C ASP A 128 -25.67 -15.11 9.91
N TYR A 129 -25.84 -14.21 10.88
CA TYR A 129 -24.98 -13.05 11.04
C TYR A 129 -23.57 -13.46 11.49
N VAL A 130 -22.57 -12.77 10.94
CA VAL A 130 -21.22 -12.82 11.46
C VAL A 130 -21.17 -12.14 12.81
N LYS A 131 -20.60 -12.80 13.83
CA LYS A 131 -20.43 -12.25 15.18
C LYS A 131 -19.01 -11.68 15.31
N VAL A 132 -18.92 -10.42 15.70
CA VAL A 132 -17.66 -9.68 15.87
C VAL A 132 -17.48 -9.39 17.36
N ARG A 133 -16.39 -9.89 17.94
CA ARG A 133 -16.00 -9.54 19.31
C ARG A 133 -15.02 -8.37 19.27
N VAL A 134 -15.47 -7.24 19.80
CA VAL A 134 -14.73 -5.99 19.81
C VAL A 134 -14.51 -5.51 21.25
N ARG A 135 -13.29 -5.04 21.53
CA ARG A 135 -12.99 -4.29 22.76
C ARG A 135 -12.97 -2.80 22.41
N HIS A 136 -13.93 -2.06 22.95
CA HIS A 136 -14.06 -0.63 22.73
C HIS A 136 -13.94 0.13 24.05
N ILE A 137 -12.93 0.99 24.17
CA ILE A 137 -12.64 1.80 25.37
C ILE A 137 -12.60 0.92 26.64
N GLY A 138 -11.97 -0.25 26.54
CA GLY A 138 -11.81 -1.19 27.65
C GLY A 138 -12.96 -2.19 27.82
N GLU A 139 -14.14 -1.94 27.27
CA GLU A 139 -15.33 -2.81 27.38
C GLU A 139 -15.37 -3.83 26.23
N GLY A 140 -15.66 -5.08 26.55
CA GLY A 140 -15.93 -6.12 25.55
C GLY A 140 -17.38 -6.06 25.08
N ARG A 141 -17.57 -6.11 23.75
CA ARG A 141 -18.90 -6.15 23.13
C ARG A 141 -18.95 -7.21 22.03
N ILE A 142 -20.16 -7.73 21.80
CA ILE A 142 -20.46 -8.59 20.65
C ILE A 142 -21.38 -7.82 19.73
N VAL A 143 -20.93 -7.58 18.50
CA VAL A 143 -21.69 -6.89 17.46
C VAL A 143 -21.91 -7.85 16.30
N LYS A 144 -23.08 -7.82 15.67
CA LYS A 144 -23.44 -8.70 14.55
C LYS A 144 -23.43 -7.91 13.24
N ALA A 145 -22.99 -8.54 12.15
CA ALA A 145 -23.11 -7.98 10.81
C ALA A 145 -23.48 -9.05 9.79
N ARG A 146 -23.99 -8.62 8.65
CA ARG A 146 -24.23 -9.50 7.51
C ARG A 146 -22.98 -9.68 6.66
N ILE A 147 -22.18 -8.62 6.55
CA ILE A 147 -20.92 -8.62 5.80
C ILE A 147 -19.84 -7.95 6.64
N ILE A 148 -18.65 -8.54 6.63
CA ILE A 148 -17.41 -7.96 7.14
C ILE A 148 -16.53 -7.54 5.97
N ILE A 149 -15.99 -6.32 6.00
CA ILE A 149 -14.93 -5.88 5.12
C ILE A 149 -13.63 -5.83 5.94
N ALA A 150 -12.74 -6.79 5.69
CA ALA A 150 -11.44 -6.90 6.35
C ALA A 150 -10.44 -5.95 5.69
N ALA A 151 -10.12 -4.85 6.39
CA ALA A 151 -9.19 -3.80 6.00
C ALA A 151 -8.06 -3.63 7.03
N ASP A 152 -7.71 -4.70 7.73
CA ASP A 152 -6.82 -4.76 8.89
C ASP A 152 -5.32 -4.80 8.54
N GLY A 153 -4.99 -4.34 7.32
CA GLY A 153 -3.62 -4.14 6.86
C GLY A 153 -2.84 -5.45 6.69
N ILE A 154 -1.52 -5.35 6.68
CA ILE A 154 -0.63 -6.49 6.43
C ILE A 154 -0.81 -7.64 7.44
N GLU A 155 -1.31 -7.35 8.63
CA GLU A 155 -1.57 -8.37 9.65
C GLU A 155 -2.68 -9.34 9.20
N SER A 156 -3.67 -8.88 8.45
CA SER A 156 -4.74 -9.68 7.81
C SER A 156 -5.31 -10.76 8.73
N ARG A 157 -5.60 -10.40 9.97
CA ARG A 157 -6.09 -11.34 11.01
C ARG A 157 -7.54 -11.73 10.81
N ILE A 158 -8.36 -10.78 10.35
CA ILE A 158 -9.79 -10.98 10.17
C ILE A 158 -10.07 -12.10 9.17
N ALA A 159 -9.36 -12.11 8.05
CA ALA A 159 -9.50 -13.17 7.05
C ALA A 159 -9.07 -14.56 7.57
N ARG A 160 -8.15 -14.62 8.55
CA ARG A 160 -7.75 -15.89 9.19
C ARG A 160 -8.85 -16.50 10.03
N PHE A 161 -9.70 -15.69 10.68
CA PHE A 161 -10.87 -16.20 11.38
C PHE A 161 -11.87 -16.89 10.44
N ALA A 162 -11.89 -16.48 9.16
CA ALA A 162 -12.65 -17.15 8.11
C ALA A 162 -11.92 -18.39 7.52
N GLY A 163 -10.78 -18.81 8.08
CA GLY A 163 -9.99 -19.95 7.59
C GLY A 163 -9.17 -19.66 6.33
N ILE A 164 -8.99 -18.38 5.95
CA ILE A 164 -8.16 -18.01 4.80
C ILE A 164 -6.71 -17.88 5.25
N ARG A 165 -5.80 -18.57 4.57
CA ARG A 165 -4.36 -18.46 4.84
C ARG A 165 -3.81 -17.15 4.28
N THR A 166 -3.51 -16.20 5.17
CA THR A 166 -3.05 -14.86 4.80
C THR A 166 -1.55 -14.61 5.06
N GLN A 167 -0.83 -15.55 5.70
CA GLN A 167 0.60 -15.40 5.94
C GLN A 167 1.37 -15.33 4.62
N ALA A 168 2.09 -14.22 4.40
CA ALA A 168 3.01 -14.08 3.27
C ALA A 168 4.33 -14.80 3.56
N ALA A 169 5.01 -15.28 2.51
CA ALA A 169 6.38 -15.76 2.63
C ALA A 169 7.33 -14.57 2.88
N LEU A 170 8.48 -14.80 3.51
CA LEU A 170 9.44 -13.73 3.79
C LEU A 170 9.91 -13.01 2.52
N GLN A 171 10.03 -13.70 1.39
CA GLN A 171 10.35 -13.10 0.09
C GLN A 171 9.26 -12.19 -0.48
N ASP A 172 8.08 -12.22 0.11
CA ASP A 172 6.89 -11.48 -0.32
C ASP A 172 6.52 -10.35 0.65
N VAL A 173 7.39 -10.04 1.60
CA VAL A 173 7.23 -8.96 2.57
C VAL A 173 8.48 -8.10 2.58
N GLU A 174 8.32 -6.81 2.41
CA GLU A 174 9.35 -5.84 2.75
C GLU A 174 9.21 -5.41 4.20
N SER A 175 10.31 -5.55 4.96
CA SER A 175 10.44 -4.96 6.28
C SER A 175 10.97 -3.54 6.12
N CYS A 176 10.13 -2.57 6.40
CA CYS A 176 10.40 -1.16 6.19
C CYS A 176 10.67 -0.43 7.49
N VAL A 177 11.58 0.53 7.44
CA VAL A 177 11.82 1.50 8.50
C VAL A 177 12.07 2.86 7.88
N GLN A 178 11.54 3.91 8.49
CA GLN A 178 11.77 5.30 8.09
C GLN A 178 11.83 6.22 9.29
N ILE A 179 12.48 7.37 9.09
CA ILE A 179 12.40 8.52 9.97
C ILE A 179 11.67 9.66 9.28
N LEU A 180 10.96 10.46 10.06
CA LEU A 180 10.70 11.84 9.70
C LEU A 180 11.96 12.61 10.06
N ALA A 181 12.68 13.09 9.05
CA ALA A 181 13.94 13.81 9.21
C ALA A 181 13.70 15.32 9.17
N GLY A 182 14.31 16.03 10.11
CA GLY A 182 14.52 17.47 10.05
C GLY A 182 15.95 17.80 9.62
N ASN A 183 16.26 19.10 9.50
CA ASN A 183 17.57 19.61 9.10
C ASN A 183 18.07 19.06 7.75
N ILE A 184 17.19 18.99 6.77
CA ILE A 184 17.51 18.55 5.41
C ILE A 184 17.03 19.59 4.40
N GLN A 185 17.86 19.87 3.39
CA GLN A 185 17.50 20.73 2.28
C GLN A 185 17.37 19.88 1.00
N LEU A 186 16.20 19.85 0.43
CA LEU A 186 15.87 19.09 -0.77
C LEU A 186 15.05 19.95 -1.73
N PRO A 187 15.16 19.71 -3.05
CA PRO A 187 14.17 20.20 -3.99
C PRO A 187 12.77 19.68 -3.59
N PRO A 188 11.78 20.56 -3.38
CA PRO A 188 10.49 20.15 -2.85
C PRO A 188 9.64 19.36 -3.86
N ASN A 189 10.01 19.38 -5.14
CA ASN A 189 9.30 18.73 -6.25
C ASN A 189 9.94 17.42 -6.71
N ARG A 190 10.96 16.90 -5.98
CA ARG A 190 11.68 15.69 -6.37
C ARG A 190 11.75 14.67 -5.25
N ILE A 191 11.47 13.41 -5.56
CA ILE A 191 11.76 12.27 -4.69
C ILE A 191 13.05 11.58 -5.15
N ASP A 192 13.83 11.08 -4.20
CA ASP A 192 15.07 10.33 -4.47
C ASP A 192 14.87 8.86 -4.06
N ILE A 193 15.26 7.95 -4.96
CA ILE A 193 15.20 6.50 -4.79
C ILE A 193 16.62 5.94 -4.95
N TYR A 194 17.14 5.28 -3.94
CA TYR A 194 18.44 4.61 -3.95
C TYR A 194 18.25 3.11 -4.11
N VAL A 195 18.80 2.57 -5.20
CA VAL A 195 18.74 1.13 -5.49
C VAL A 195 20.12 0.54 -5.23
N SER A 196 20.26 -0.30 -4.19
CA SER A 196 21.51 -0.98 -3.89
C SER A 196 21.28 -2.09 -2.85
N GLU A 197 21.89 -3.25 -3.07
CA GLU A 197 21.97 -4.34 -2.09
C GLU A 197 22.70 -3.92 -0.81
N ARG A 198 23.57 -2.90 -0.88
CA ARG A 198 24.27 -2.34 0.27
C ARG A 198 23.35 -1.67 1.27
N TRP A 199 22.35 -0.92 0.78
CA TRP A 199 21.44 -0.12 1.62
C TRP A 199 20.13 -0.84 1.92
N ALA A 200 19.57 -1.50 0.91
CA ALA A 200 18.24 -2.07 0.98
C ALA A 200 18.17 -3.40 0.20
N PRO A 201 18.73 -4.49 0.75
CA PRO A 201 18.77 -5.78 0.08
C PRO A 201 17.42 -6.22 -0.49
N GLY A 202 17.32 -6.30 -1.82
CA GLY A 202 16.12 -6.67 -2.58
C GLY A 202 15.00 -5.64 -2.65
N GLY A 203 15.18 -4.48 -2.04
CA GLY A 203 14.26 -3.36 -2.07
C GLY A 203 14.95 -2.06 -2.47
N TYR A 204 14.61 -0.93 -1.82
CA TYR A 204 15.20 0.37 -2.09
C TYR A 204 15.14 1.29 -0.87
N ALA A 205 16.00 2.33 -0.85
CA ALA A 205 15.87 3.42 0.10
C ALA A 205 15.25 4.64 -0.59
N TRP A 206 14.52 5.45 0.18
CA TRP A 206 13.79 6.62 -0.33
C TRP A 206 14.05 7.87 0.49
N VAL A 207 13.95 9.02 -0.18
CA VAL A 207 13.93 10.36 0.42
C VAL A 207 12.80 11.14 -0.20
N PHE A 208 11.72 11.33 0.54
CA PHE A 208 10.49 11.99 0.08
C PHE A 208 10.28 13.29 0.84
N PRO A 209 10.34 14.46 0.17
CA PRO A 209 10.22 15.76 0.82
C PRO A 209 8.84 15.94 1.45
N LYS A 210 8.81 16.40 2.70
CA LYS A 210 7.58 16.82 3.40
C LYS A 210 7.46 18.35 3.45
N SER A 211 8.60 19.02 3.34
CA SER A 211 8.73 20.47 3.23
C SER A 211 10.15 20.81 2.74
N SER A 212 10.48 22.08 2.65
CA SER A 212 11.85 22.54 2.33
C SER A 212 12.90 22.14 3.37
N ARG A 213 12.49 21.70 4.58
CA ARG A 213 13.39 21.37 5.70
C ARG A 213 13.15 20.01 6.33
N SER A 214 12.24 19.24 5.80
CA SER A 214 11.90 17.92 6.35
C SER A 214 11.56 16.92 5.25
N ALA A 215 11.86 15.64 5.51
CA ALA A 215 11.60 14.55 4.58
C ALA A 215 11.31 13.25 5.33
N ASN A 216 10.57 12.36 4.69
CA ASN A 216 10.54 10.96 5.04
C ASN A 216 11.76 10.26 4.43
N ILE A 217 12.69 9.78 5.24
CA ILE A 217 13.85 9.01 4.80
C ILE A 217 13.72 7.60 5.36
N GLY A 218 13.77 6.62 4.47
CA GLY A 218 13.61 5.23 4.90
C GLY A 218 14.12 4.22 3.89
N LEU A 219 13.96 2.96 4.22
CA LEU A 219 14.27 1.84 3.34
C LEU A 219 13.38 0.65 3.60
N GLY A 220 13.19 -0.18 2.57
CA GLY A 220 12.54 -1.47 2.65
C GLY A 220 13.52 -2.58 2.28
N VAL A 221 13.54 -3.65 3.06
CA VAL A 221 14.39 -4.83 2.84
C VAL A 221 13.49 -6.05 2.70
N ILE A 222 13.72 -6.85 1.68
CA ILE A 222 12.99 -8.12 1.51
C ILE A 222 13.31 -9.07 2.66
N GLY A 223 12.28 -9.62 3.28
CA GLY A 223 12.39 -10.36 4.52
C GLY A 223 13.36 -11.55 4.48
N ASN A 224 13.47 -12.27 3.37
CA ASN A 224 14.44 -13.37 3.23
C ASN A 224 15.89 -12.91 2.94
N LYS A 225 16.10 -11.61 2.67
CA LYS A 225 17.43 -10.99 2.49
C LYS A 225 17.95 -10.34 3.77
N ILE A 226 17.16 -10.27 4.83
CA ILE A 226 17.61 -9.83 6.16
C ILE A 226 18.47 -10.96 6.76
N LYS A 227 19.80 -10.76 6.77
CA LYS A 227 20.75 -11.76 7.27
C LYS A 227 21.37 -11.34 8.61
N THR A 228 22.26 -10.37 8.55
CA THR A 228 23.08 -9.94 9.71
C THR A 228 22.67 -8.58 10.24
N GLU A 229 22.10 -7.74 9.42
CA GLU A 229 21.73 -6.37 9.77
C GLU A 229 20.23 -6.17 9.65
N SER A 230 19.63 -5.62 10.68
CA SER A 230 18.22 -5.22 10.66
C SER A 230 18.00 -4.00 9.74
N PRO A 231 16.79 -3.78 9.23
CA PRO A 231 16.47 -2.58 8.45
C PRO A 231 16.84 -1.28 9.18
N LEU A 232 16.71 -1.21 10.52
CA LEU A 232 17.10 -0.05 11.30
C LEU A 232 18.63 0.18 11.30
N GLN A 233 19.42 -0.88 11.37
CA GLN A 233 20.89 -0.77 11.29
C GLN A 233 21.31 -0.29 9.89
N LEU A 234 20.69 -0.81 8.84
CA LEU A 234 20.92 -0.36 7.46
C LEU A 234 20.52 1.11 7.27
N LEU A 235 19.37 1.53 7.82
CA LEU A 235 18.95 2.94 7.76
C LEU A 235 19.95 3.84 8.49
N ASN A 236 20.42 3.46 9.66
CA ASN A 236 21.40 4.25 10.41
C ASN A 236 22.73 4.39 9.64
N LYS A 237 23.19 3.33 8.95
CA LYS A 237 24.37 3.41 8.07
C LYS A 237 24.12 4.34 6.90
N PHE A 238 22.97 4.20 6.22
CA PHE A 238 22.58 5.06 5.11
C PHE A 238 22.56 6.54 5.52
N LEU A 239 21.92 6.85 6.67
CA LEU A 239 21.87 8.22 7.18
C LEU A 239 23.27 8.76 7.49
N LYS A 240 24.10 7.99 8.20
CA LYS A 240 25.45 8.40 8.56
C LYS A 240 26.31 8.72 7.36
N GLU A 241 26.15 8.01 6.26
CA GLU A 241 26.99 8.17 5.06
C GLU A 241 26.43 9.22 4.09
N ILE A 242 25.13 9.23 3.85
CA ILE A 242 24.52 10.06 2.80
C ILE A 242 23.92 11.36 3.37
N TYR A 243 23.41 11.32 4.59
CA TYR A 243 22.71 12.43 5.24
C TYR A 243 23.17 12.62 6.70
N PRO A 244 24.48 12.87 6.96
CA PRO A 244 25.02 12.87 8.33
C PRO A 244 24.43 13.94 9.26
N ASP A 245 23.91 15.03 8.68
CA ASP A 245 23.42 16.20 9.45
C ASP A 245 21.92 16.16 9.74
N VAL A 246 21.19 15.14 9.27
CA VAL A 246 19.76 15.04 9.53
C VAL A 246 19.46 14.72 10.99
N VAL A 247 18.36 15.28 11.47
CA VAL A 247 17.87 15.04 12.84
C VAL A 247 16.60 14.21 12.76
N PRO A 248 16.59 12.98 13.31
CA PRO A 248 15.37 12.17 13.41
C PRO A 248 14.35 12.82 14.36
N VAL A 249 13.13 13.08 13.86
CA VAL A 249 12.01 13.61 14.66
C VAL A 249 11.09 12.48 15.11
N ALA A 250 10.88 11.48 14.26
CA ALA A 250 10.10 10.29 14.56
C ALA A 250 10.68 9.09 13.81
N THR A 251 10.57 7.89 14.37
CA THR A 251 10.96 6.64 13.71
C THR A 251 9.75 5.71 13.66
N ILE A 252 9.51 5.15 12.50
CA ILE A 252 8.37 4.26 12.23
C ILE A 252 8.87 3.02 11.50
N ALA A 253 8.36 1.86 11.89
CA ALA A 253 8.60 0.60 11.19
C ALA A 253 7.28 -0.07 10.80
N GLY A 254 7.31 -0.84 9.74
CA GLY A 254 6.15 -1.58 9.24
C GLY A 254 6.55 -2.59 8.19
N GLY A 255 5.57 -3.34 7.72
CA GLY A 255 5.74 -4.26 6.60
C GLY A 255 4.89 -3.85 5.41
N VAL A 256 5.36 -4.16 4.21
CA VAL A 256 4.61 -3.99 2.95
C VAL A 256 4.49 -5.35 2.27
N PRO A 257 3.27 -5.80 1.88
CA PRO A 257 3.10 -7.05 1.18
C PRO A 257 3.40 -6.88 -0.32
N VAL A 258 4.64 -7.13 -0.73
CA VAL A 258 5.08 -7.10 -2.15
C VAL A 258 4.84 -8.46 -2.82
N ALA A 259 3.65 -8.97 -2.63
CA ALA A 259 3.19 -10.31 -2.98
C ALA A 259 2.20 -10.30 -4.15
N ARG A 260 1.83 -11.51 -4.62
CA ARG A 260 0.59 -11.66 -5.39
C ARG A 260 -0.60 -11.45 -4.47
N SER A 261 -1.67 -10.83 -4.98
CA SER A 261 -2.94 -10.75 -4.25
C SER A 261 -3.39 -12.13 -3.78
N LEU A 262 -4.09 -12.19 -2.67
CA LEU A 262 -4.69 -13.44 -2.18
C LEU A 262 -5.55 -14.07 -3.27
N LYS A 263 -5.53 -15.40 -3.36
CA LYS A 263 -6.37 -16.16 -4.31
C LYS A 263 -7.85 -16.02 -3.99
N THR A 264 -8.19 -15.82 -2.72
CA THR A 264 -9.55 -15.65 -2.22
C THR A 264 -9.64 -14.34 -1.46
N ILE A 265 -10.33 -13.36 -2.03
CA ILE A 265 -10.57 -12.05 -1.40
C ILE A 265 -12.06 -11.79 -1.15
N ALA A 266 -12.92 -12.78 -1.44
CA ALA A 266 -14.35 -12.78 -1.16
C ALA A 266 -14.81 -14.17 -0.71
N ARG A 267 -15.69 -14.22 0.29
CA ARG A 267 -16.41 -15.41 0.78
C ARG A 267 -17.79 -14.99 1.27
N ASP A 268 -18.61 -15.96 1.67
CA ASP A 268 -19.89 -15.67 2.34
C ASP A 268 -19.66 -14.76 3.54
N GLY A 269 -20.30 -13.60 3.54
CA GLY A 269 -20.19 -12.59 4.58
C GLY A 269 -18.83 -11.91 4.73
N LEU A 270 -17.87 -12.06 3.78
CA LEU A 270 -16.53 -11.50 3.90
C LEU A 270 -15.99 -10.94 2.58
N LEU A 271 -15.46 -9.71 2.64
CA LEU A 271 -14.57 -9.12 1.62
C LEU A 271 -13.24 -8.73 2.27
N ILE A 272 -12.13 -8.83 1.54
CA ILE A 272 -10.79 -8.48 2.02
C ILE A 272 -10.21 -7.42 1.10
N VAL A 273 -9.70 -6.31 1.64
CA VAL A 273 -9.26 -5.13 0.87
C VAL A 273 -7.89 -4.64 1.30
N GLY A 274 -7.22 -3.92 0.41
CA GLY A 274 -5.92 -3.29 0.67
C GLY A 274 -4.82 -4.31 0.99
N ASP A 275 -3.92 -3.96 1.91
CA ASP A 275 -2.78 -4.82 2.28
C ASP A 275 -3.23 -6.14 2.91
N ALA A 276 -4.41 -6.18 3.53
CA ALA A 276 -4.99 -7.43 4.04
C ALA A 276 -5.25 -8.44 2.93
N ALA A 277 -5.55 -7.98 1.71
CA ALA A 277 -5.68 -8.79 0.50
C ALA A 277 -4.38 -8.86 -0.33
N ARG A 278 -3.26 -8.31 0.17
CA ARG A 278 -1.99 -8.16 -0.57
C ARG A 278 -2.16 -7.38 -1.87
N GLN A 279 -2.80 -6.22 -1.79
CA GLN A 279 -3.12 -5.39 -2.94
C GLN A 279 -2.19 -4.18 -3.08
N ALA A 280 -0.98 -4.22 -2.52
CA ALA A 280 0.09 -3.27 -2.84
C ALA A 280 0.77 -3.64 -4.17
N ASN A 281 1.33 -2.64 -4.86
CA ASN A 281 2.11 -2.86 -6.08
C ASN A 281 3.40 -3.64 -5.72
N PRO A 282 3.63 -4.82 -6.31
CA PRO A 282 4.77 -5.66 -5.94
C PRO A 282 6.16 -5.05 -6.23
N VAL A 283 6.26 -4.12 -7.18
CA VAL A 283 7.54 -3.50 -7.57
C VAL A 283 7.86 -2.28 -6.72
N SER A 284 6.86 -1.40 -6.52
CA SER A 284 7.07 -0.12 -5.84
C SER A 284 6.66 -0.10 -4.37
N GLY A 285 6.00 -1.16 -3.87
CA GLY A 285 5.38 -1.15 -2.54
C GLY A 285 4.19 -0.19 -2.41
N GLY A 286 3.83 0.55 -3.48
CA GLY A 286 2.76 1.54 -3.47
C GLY A 286 1.38 0.92 -3.25
N GLY A 287 0.70 1.27 -2.17
CA GLY A 287 -0.58 0.69 -1.77
C GLY A 287 -1.76 1.66 -1.72
N ILE A 288 -1.53 2.98 -1.67
CA ILE A 288 -2.59 3.97 -1.41
C ILE A 288 -3.71 3.90 -2.46
N LEU A 289 -3.40 4.04 -3.74
CA LEU A 289 -4.42 4.00 -4.82
C LEU A 289 -5.11 2.65 -4.94
N ALA A 290 -4.36 1.56 -4.74
CA ALA A 290 -4.93 0.22 -4.72
C ALA A 290 -5.89 0.01 -3.54
N ALA A 291 -5.56 0.58 -2.37
CA ALA A 291 -6.41 0.58 -1.20
C ALA A 291 -7.72 1.35 -1.43
N LEU A 292 -7.64 2.57 -1.97
CA LEU A 292 -8.82 3.36 -2.33
C LEU A 292 -9.71 2.62 -3.34
N ARG A 293 -9.09 2.06 -4.38
CA ARG A 293 -9.81 1.33 -5.42
C ARG A 293 -10.49 0.07 -4.88
N SER A 294 -9.77 -0.74 -4.13
CA SER A 294 -10.32 -1.97 -3.56
C SER A 294 -11.40 -1.67 -2.51
N GLY A 295 -11.21 -0.62 -1.72
CA GLY A 295 -12.20 -0.14 -0.77
C GLY A 295 -13.49 0.29 -1.48
N LYS A 296 -13.40 1.12 -2.53
CA LYS A 296 -14.55 1.52 -3.33
C LYS A 296 -15.30 0.31 -3.88
N LEU A 297 -14.62 -0.58 -4.60
CA LEU A 297 -15.23 -1.77 -5.17
C LEU A 297 -15.92 -2.65 -4.13
N ALA A 298 -15.26 -2.87 -2.99
CA ALA A 298 -15.82 -3.70 -1.92
C ALA A 298 -17.03 -3.03 -1.26
N GLY A 299 -16.98 -1.72 -1.02
CA GLY A 299 -18.10 -0.97 -0.45
C GLY A 299 -19.34 -0.99 -1.36
N GLU A 300 -19.17 -0.71 -2.66
CA GLU A 300 -20.24 -0.76 -3.65
C GLU A 300 -20.89 -2.15 -3.72
N ILE A 301 -20.06 -3.22 -3.80
CA ILE A 301 -20.57 -4.59 -3.94
C ILE A 301 -21.20 -5.09 -2.63
N ALA A 302 -20.63 -4.73 -1.48
CA ALA A 302 -21.27 -5.05 -0.19
C ALA A 302 -22.65 -4.37 -0.04
N GLY A 303 -22.75 -3.08 -0.42
CA GLY A 303 -24.02 -2.37 -0.47
C GLY A 303 -25.04 -3.04 -1.38
N GLN A 304 -24.64 -3.40 -2.59
CA GLN A 304 -25.52 -4.15 -3.53
C GLN A 304 -25.97 -5.51 -2.95
N ALA A 305 -25.07 -6.22 -2.26
CA ALA A 305 -25.39 -7.50 -1.63
C ALA A 305 -26.42 -7.34 -0.50
N ILE A 306 -26.33 -6.24 0.25
CA ILE A 306 -27.35 -5.90 1.27
C ILE A 306 -28.72 -5.63 0.61
N HIS A 307 -28.79 -4.83 -0.44
CA HIS A 307 -30.02 -4.57 -1.16
C HIS A 307 -30.66 -5.82 -1.78
N LYS A 308 -29.83 -6.71 -2.33
CA LYS A 308 -30.28 -8.01 -2.89
C LYS A 308 -30.64 -9.03 -1.82
N ASN A 309 -30.42 -8.71 -0.54
CA ASN A 309 -30.53 -9.65 0.57
C ASN A 309 -29.66 -10.92 0.41
N ASP A 310 -28.55 -10.82 -0.33
CA ASP A 310 -27.64 -11.94 -0.64
C ASP A 310 -26.19 -11.62 -0.26
N PRO A 311 -25.79 -11.80 1.02
CA PRO A 311 -24.42 -11.61 1.49
C PRO A 311 -23.51 -12.81 1.19
N THR A 312 -23.93 -13.72 0.31
CA THR A 312 -23.16 -14.91 -0.05
C THR A 312 -22.14 -14.65 -1.13
N ILE A 313 -21.26 -15.62 -1.37
CA ILE A 313 -20.28 -15.58 -2.46
C ILE A 313 -20.94 -15.45 -3.83
N SER A 314 -22.21 -15.81 -3.98
CA SER A 314 -22.99 -15.63 -5.21
C SER A 314 -22.92 -14.19 -5.69
N THR A 315 -23.14 -13.21 -4.82
CA THR A 315 -23.00 -11.77 -5.12
C THR A 315 -21.57 -11.26 -4.83
N LEU A 316 -20.96 -11.63 -3.71
CA LEU A 316 -19.68 -11.04 -3.29
C LEU A 316 -18.48 -11.38 -4.19
N LYS A 317 -18.53 -12.45 -4.97
CA LYS A 317 -17.50 -12.78 -5.98
C LYS A 317 -17.27 -11.69 -7.02
N GLU A 318 -18.26 -10.84 -7.26
CA GLU A 318 -18.15 -9.72 -8.22
C GLU A 318 -16.99 -8.78 -7.85
N TYR A 319 -16.70 -8.61 -6.56
CA TYR A 319 -15.54 -7.85 -6.08
C TYR A 319 -14.22 -8.48 -6.58
N GLN A 320 -14.05 -9.78 -6.42
CA GLN A 320 -12.84 -10.46 -6.87
C GLN A 320 -12.71 -10.40 -8.39
N LEU A 321 -13.79 -10.60 -9.13
CA LEU A 321 -13.80 -10.51 -10.60
C LEU A 321 -13.44 -9.09 -11.08
N ALA A 322 -14.00 -8.06 -10.46
CA ALA A 322 -13.71 -6.66 -10.79
C ALA A 322 -12.24 -6.30 -10.49
N TRP A 323 -11.69 -6.75 -9.35
CA TRP A 323 -10.29 -6.58 -9.02
C TRP A 323 -9.37 -7.26 -10.04
N ASP A 324 -9.61 -8.54 -10.33
CA ASP A 324 -8.79 -9.34 -11.24
C ASP A 324 -8.81 -8.81 -12.68
N LYS A 325 -9.96 -8.34 -13.14
CA LYS A 325 -10.13 -7.75 -14.48
C LYS A 325 -9.34 -6.45 -14.66
N THR A 326 -9.15 -5.71 -13.60
CA THR A 326 -8.54 -4.37 -13.62
C THR A 326 -7.06 -4.42 -13.20
N VAL A 327 -6.78 -4.29 -11.90
CA VAL A 327 -5.43 -4.17 -11.35
C VAL A 327 -4.75 -5.54 -11.14
N GLY A 328 -5.54 -6.56 -10.78
CA GLY A 328 -4.99 -7.86 -10.42
C GLY A 328 -4.15 -8.51 -11.52
N LYS A 329 -4.57 -8.34 -12.80
CA LYS A 329 -3.79 -8.82 -13.97
C LYS A 329 -2.45 -8.10 -14.11
N GLU A 330 -2.44 -6.79 -13.90
CA GLU A 330 -1.22 -5.97 -13.96
C GLU A 330 -0.28 -6.31 -12.82
N TYR A 331 -0.79 -6.44 -11.59
CA TYR A 331 0.01 -6.78 -10.41
C TYR A 331 0.63 -8.18 -10.47
N ARG A 332 -0.01 -9.14 -11.15
CA ARG A 332 0.62 -10.43 -11.45
C ARG A 332 1.86 -10.29 -12.35
N ARG A 333 1.85 -9.34 -13.30
CA ARG A 333 3.03 -9.02 -14.12
C ARG A 333 4.10 -8.30 -13.29
N PHE A 334 3.71 -7.32 -12.49
CA PHE A 334 4.63 -6.60 -11.60
C PHE A 334 5.30 -7.53 -10.59
N TYR A 335 4.58 -8.52 -10.07
CA TYR A 335 5.18 -9.52 -9.21
C TYR A 335 6.34 -10.28 -9.90
N ARG A 336 6.18 -10.67 -11.14
CA ARG A 336 7.25 -11.33 -11.91
C ARG A 336 8.42 -10.38 -12.19
N ILE A 337 8.13 -9.11 -12.48
CA ILE A 337 9.16 -8.09 -12.64
C ILE A 337 9.95 -7.94 -11.34
N LYS A 338 9.28 -7.89 -10.19
CA LYS A 338 9.94 -7.87 -8.87
C LYS A 338 10.87 -9.08 -8.69
N GLU A 339 10.36 -10.29 -8.91
CA GLU A 339 11.17 -11.52 -8.78
C GLU A 339 12.42 -11.46 -9.66
N TRP A 340 12.29 -10.98 -10.88
CA TRP A 340 13.41 -10.79 -11.77
C TRP A 340 14.38 -9.70 -11.28
N MET A 341 13.90 -8.51 -10.90
CA MET A 341 14.74 -7.43 -10.38
C MET A 341 15.58 -7.87 -9.18
N GLN A 342 15.03 -8.70 -8.30
CA GLN A 342 15.73 -9.22 -7.13
C GLN A 342 16.89 -10.18 -7.46
N THR A 343 17.02 -10.64 -8.70
CA THR A 343 18.16 -11.46 -9.19
C THR A 343 19.28 -10.64 -9.81
N LEU A 344 19.04 -9.34 -10.04
CA LEU A 344 20.03 -8.48 -10.68
C LEU A 344 21.11 -8.05 -9.67
N PRO A 345 22.39 -8.13 -10.04
CA PRO A 345 23.48 -7.62 -9.22
C PRO A 345 23.57 -6.08 -9.31
N ASP A 346 24.22 -5.47 -8.33
CA ASP A 346 24.38 -4.00 -8.26
C ASP A 346 25.04 -3.40 -9.51
N GLU A 347 26.02 -4.08 -10.08
CA GLU A 347 26.72 -3.64 -11.30
C GLU A 347 25.78 -3.45 -12.49
N TYR A 348 24.68 -4.22 -12.55
CA TYR A 348 23.69 -4.09 -13.60
C TYR A 348 22.87 -2.79 -13.49
N TYR A 349 22.57 -2.36 -12.27
CA TYR A 349 21.89 -1.09 -12.04
C TYR A 349 22.81 0.09 -12.41
N ASP A 350 24.12 -0.03 -12.19
CA ASP A 350 25.10 0.97 -12.62
C ASP A 350 25.22 1.05 -14.14
N GLU A 351 25.27 -0.10 -14.84
CA GLU A 351 25.23 -0.14 -16.30
C GLU A 351 23.96 0.53 -16.84
N MET A 352 22.79 0.21 -16.26
CA MET A 352 21.52 0.83 -16.66
C MET A 352 21.54 2.35 -16.45
N ALA A 353 22.05 2.82 -15.31
CA ALA A 353 22.16 4.25 -15.04
C ALA A 353 23.04 4.96 -16.07
N ASN A 354 24.19 4.39 -16.41
CA ASN A 354 25.08 4.92 -17.45
C ASN A 354 24.40 5.00 -18.82
N TRP A 355 23.58 4.01 -19.21
CA TRP A 355 22.84 4.06 -20.48
C TRP A 355 21.78 5.15 -20.48
N LEU A 356 21.10 5.35 -19.36
CA LEU A 356 20.01 6.32 -19.22
C LEU A 356 20.52 7.76 -19.18
N MET A 357 21.70 8.01 -18.60
CA MET A 357 22.34 9.33 -18.61
C MET A 357 22.63 9.88 -20.01
N ASN A 358 22.78 8.99 -21.01
CA ASN A 358 22.99 9.39 -22.41
C ASN A 358 21.70 9.76 -23.16
N LEU A 359 20.53 9.65 -22.49
CA LEU A 359 19.23 10.04 -23.02
C LEU A 359 18.87 11.45 -22.56
N LYS A 360 18.05 12.14 -23.34
CA LYS A 360 17.41 13.37 -22.87
C LYS A 360 16.39 13.03 -21.78
N PRO A 361 16.20 13.90 -20.76
CA PRO A 361 15.29 13.63 -19.66
C PRO A 361 13.84 13.29 -20.08
N ASP A 362 13.34 13.95 -21.13
CA ASP A 362 12.02 13.71 -21.73
C ASP A 362 11.90 12.36 -22.47
N GLU A 363 13.03 11.77 -22.81
CA GLU A 363 13.10 10.45 -23.45
C GLU A 363 13.16 9.29 -22.44
N VAL A 364 13.42 9.54 -21.16
CA VAL A 364 13.53 8.52 -20.12
C VAL A 364 12.12 8.11 -19.68
N THR A 365 11.61 7.04 -20.28
CA THR A 365 10.32 6.43 -19.92
C THR A 365 10.52 5.00 -19.45
N LEU A 366 9.60 4.48 -18.63
CA LEU A 366 9.65 3.08 -18.19
C LEU A 366 9.75 2.11 -19.38
N THR A 367 9.01 2.40 -20.46
CA THR A 367 9.06 1.59 -21.69
C THR A 367 10.43 1.65 -22.36
N LYS A 368 11.09 2.82 -22.37
CA LYS A 368 12.40 2.99 -22.98
C LYS A 368 13.51 2.38 -22.13
N ILE A 369 13.42 2.55 -20.80
CA ILE A 369 14.28 1.86 -19.82
C ILE A 369 14.24 0.35 -20.10
N PHE A 370 13.04 -0.20 -20.19
CA PHE A 370 12.83 -1.60 -20.47
C PHE A 370 13.40 -2.06 -21.82
N LYS A 371 13.12 -1.31 -22.89
CA LYS A 371 13.66 -1.61 -24.23
C LYS A 371 15.19 -1.56 -24.28
N LEU A 372 15.81 -0.64 -23.56
CA LEU A 372 17.29 -0.53 -23.48
C LEU A 372 17.89 -1.68 -22.69
N ALA A 373 17.28 -2.05 -21.57
CA ALA A 373 17.71 -3.21 -20.78
C ALA A 373 17.73 -4.48 -21.64
N VAL A 374 16.68 -4.71 -22.41
CA VAL A 374 16.57 -5.85 -23.33
C VAL A 374 17.56 -5.77 -24.49
N LYS A 375 17.74 -4.59 -25.10
CA LYS A 375 18.63 -4.40 -26.25
C LYS A 375 20.11 -4.65 -25.91
N ASN A 376 20.53 -4.21 -24.72
CA ASN A 376 21.94 -4.24 -24.33
C ASN A 376 22.35 -5.56 -23.62
N LYS A 377 21.36 -6.35 -23.16
CA LYS A 377 21.57 -7.73 -22.69
C LYS A 377 20.51 -8.65 -23.29
N PRO A 378 20.73 -9.20 -24.51
CA PRO A 378 19.77 -10.11 -25.16
C PRO A 378 19.44 -11.36 -24.35
N SER A 379 20.34 -11.81 -23.46
CA SER A 379 20.08 -12.91 -22.52
C SER A 379 18.88 -12.60 -21.58
N LEU A 380 18.64 -11.34 -21.26
CA LEU A 380 17.47 -10.89 -20.51
C LEU A 380 16.17 -10.98 -21.30
N LEU A 381 16.25 -11.05 -22.65
CA LEU A 381 15.07 -11.19 -23.49
C LEU A 381 14.28 -12.45 -23.15
N LEU A 382 14.97 -13.55 -22.88
CA LEU A 382 14.32 -14.80 -22.47
C LEU A 382 13.65 -14.69 -21.09
N ASP A 383 14.31 -14.04 -20.13
CA ASP A 383 13.73 -13.84 -18.79
C ASP A 383 12.57 -12.83 -18.83
N VAL A 384 12.72 -11.79 -19.63
CA VAL A 384 11.66 -10.81 -19.90
C VAL A 384 10.49 -11.45 -20.65
N ILE A 385 10.74 -12.27 -21.67
CA ILE A 385 9.68 -13.01 -22.37
C ILE A 385 8.96 -13.94 -21.38
N LYS A 386 9.66 -14.67 -20.53
CA LYS A 386 9.05 -15.48 -19.46
C LYS A 386 8.17 -14.64 -18.52
N VAL A 387 8.66 -13.43 -18.14
CA VAL A 387 7.89 -12.51 -17.30
C VAL A 387 6.60 -12.04 -17.99
N PHE A 388 6.63 -11.76 -19.30
CA PHE A 388 5.49 -11.23 -20.05
C PHE A 388 4.64 -12.31 -20.74
N ALA A 389 5.22 -13.46 -21.13
CA ALA A 389 4.48 -14.53 -21.79
C ALA A 389 3.68 -15.43 -20.84
N GLY A 390 3.90 -15.32 -19.55
CA GLY A 390 3.05 -16.03 -18.58
C GLY A 390 3.50 -17.45 -18.23
N TYR A 391 4.74 -17.83 -18.57
CA TYR A 391 5.34 -19.11 -18.18
C TYR A 391 6.04 -19.02 -16.83
#